data_028b28410fba8f7ea385cb044b4bd179
#
_entry.id   028b28410fba8f7ea385cb044b4bd179
#
_cell.length_a   1.000
_cell.length_b   1.000
_cell.length_c   1.000
_cell.angle_alpha   90.00
_cell.angle_beta   90.00
_cell.angle_gamma   90.00
#
_symmetry.space_group_name_H-M   'P 1'
#
loop_
_entity.id
_entity.type
_entity.pdbx_description
1 polymer ?
#
loop_
_entity_poly.entity_id
_entity_poly.type
_entity_poly.pdbx_seq_one_letter_code
_entity_poly.pdbx_strand_id
1 'polypeptide(L)'
;MPLQPCTLLVRRTIASSRLGRRTYTAASEQYARESGVPRRIHVYGVGNVGKLIAHSLRADSNPPPVTLLFHRPRLLDQWNQSDQSILLESDGHRVPRTGFDVDLALPPRRSHGTRLDPDDHEPLDSADQEPIDNLIVTAKAPATLSALDAVKHRLRPESTVCLLQNGMGIVDQLNKEIFPDPITRPNFIQGVVTHGLNSPDRDNPFFAVHAAHGTIALAALPRRDIKDDPATSVPFAPTARYLLRTLTGSPVLAAVGFPPLEFMQQQLEKLAINAVINPLTVMLDAPNGSILYNFAVTRTMRLLLAEISLVIRSLPELRGLPNVQDRFSPERLETLVVSIADKTGQNISSMLADVRAGRKTEVRYINGYIVRRGEEMGMQCVCNYMMMQLVEGKVNMIQRENLDQVPVVPEDLNARHS
;
A
#
# COMPACT_ATOMS: atom_id res chain seq x y z
N MET A 1 11.95 -33.84 -10.47
CA MET A 1 11.00 -33.00 -11.22
C MET A 1 11.28 -31.55 -10.85
N PRO A 2 11.61 -30.64 -11.77
CA PRO A 2 11.90 -29.27 -11.44
C PRO A 2 10.59 -28.52 -11.10
N LEU A 3 10.52 -27.95 -9.90
CA LEU A 3 9.43 -27.13 -9.41
C LEU A 3 9.39 -25.81 -10.21
N GLN A 4 8.33 -25.59 -10.96
CA GLN A 4 8.10 -24.31 -11.64
C GLN A 4 7.78 -23.21 -10.62
N PRO A 5 8.45 -22.06 -10.65
CA PRO A 5 8.11 -20.94 -9.79
C PRO A 5 6.77 -20.33 -10.20
N CYS A 6 6.00 -19.87 -9.22
CA CYS A 6 4.65 -19.27 -9.34
C CYS A 6 4.54 -18.09 -10.34
N THR A 7 5.65 -17.56 -10.81
CA THR A 7 5.76 -16.54 -11.87
C THR A 7 5.33 -17.04 -13.27
N LEU A 8 5.16 -18.34 -13.48
CA LEU A 8 4.82 -18.90 -14.80
C LEU A 8 3.33 -18.94 -15.10
N LEU A 9 2.45 -18.84 -14.08
CA LEU A 9 1.01 -18.79 -14.33
C LEU A 9 0.55 -17.44 -14.92
N VAL A 10 1.29 -16.36 -14.70
CA VAL A 10 0.94 -15.02 -15.22
C VAL A 10 1.43 -14.82 -16.67
N ARG A 11 2.48 -15.54 -17.11
CA ARG A 11 3.03 -15.35 -18.48
C ARG A 11 2.19 -15.95 -19.61
N ARG A 12 1.24 -16.84 -19.35
CA ARG A 12 0.43 -17.46 -20.41
C ARG A 12 -0.76 -16.62 -20.92
N THR A 13 -1.10 -15.51 -20.26
CA THR A 13 -2.28 -14.70 -20.62
C THR A 13 -1.95 -13.37 -21.31
N ILE A 14 -0.68 -13.02 -21.52
CA ILE A 14 -0.28 -11.70 -22.08
C ILE A 14 -0.19 -11.70 -23.63
N ALA A 15 -0.43 -12.83 -24.29
CA ALA A 15 -0.53 -12.87 -25.76
C ALA A 15 -1.98 -12.64 -26.21
N SER A 16 -2.59 -11.50 -25.82
CA SER A 16 -3.89 -11.10 -26.38
C SER A 16 -3.76 -9.83 -27.21
N SER A 17 -4.08 -10.01 -28.48
CA SER A 17 -4.19 -9.07 -29.57
C SER A 17 -4.83 -7.72 -29.18
N ARG A 18 -4.50 -6.67 -29.93
CA ARG A 18 -5.08 -5.31 -29.86
C ARG A 18 -6.63 -5.27 -29.82
N LEU A 19 -7.34 -6.33 -30.17
CA LEU A 19 -8.80 -6.46 -30.06
C LEU A 19 -9.28 -6.62 -28.61
N GLY A 20 -8.52 -7.29 -27.73
CA GLY A 20 -8.91 -7.46 -26.32
C GLY A 20 -8.86 -6.18 -25.48
N ARG A 21 -8.07 -5.19 -25.92
CA ARG A 21 -7.90 -3.93 -25.18
C ARG A 21 -9.14 -3.03 -25.21
N ARG A 22 -9.94 -3.07 -26.28
CA ARG A 22 -11.17 -2.25 -26.39
C ARG A 22 -12.36 -2.80 -25.59
N THR A 23 -12.35 -4.07 -25.24
CA THR A 23 -13.51 -4.74 -24.62
C THR A 23 -13.58 -4.59 -23.11
N TYR A 24 -12.45 -4.46 -22.41
CA TYR A 24 -12.45 -4.40 -20.93
C TYR A 24 -12.83 -3.02 -20.36
N THR A 25 -12.36 -1.94 -20.98
CA THR A 25 -12.71 -0.57 -20.59
C THR A 25 -14.16 -0.23 -20.90
N ALA A 26 -14.66 -0.69 -22.04
CA ALA A 26 -16.09 -0.63 -22.36
C ALA A 26 -16.94 -1.38 -21.31
N ALA A 27 -16.44 -2.49 -20.78
CA ALA A 27 -17.18 -3.29 -19.79
C ALA A 27 -17.27 -2.61 -18.42
N SER A 28 -16.26 -1.88 -17.94
CA SER A 28 -16.35 -1.14 -16.67
C SER A 28 -17.26 0.09 -16.77
N GLU A 29 -17.20 0.79 -17.90
CA GLU A 29 -18.05 1.93 -18.18
C GLU A 29 -19.53 1.52 -18.34
N GLN A 30 -19.78 0.48 -19.11
CA GLN A 30 -21.13 -0.07 -19.28
C GLN A 30 -21.70 -0.50 -17.94
N TYR A 31 -20.91 -1.16 -17.11
CA TYR A 31 -21.32 -1.56 -15.77
C TYR A 31 -21.67 -0.35 -14.89
N ALA A 32 -20.85 0.72 -14.92
CA ALA A 32 -21.12 1.92 -14.14
C ALA A 32 -22.44 2.59 -14.58
N ARG A 33 -22.71 2.64 -15.87
CA ARG A 33 -23.99 3.17 -16.40
C ARG A 33 -25.19 2.31 -15.98
N GLU A 34 -25.08 1.00 -16.09
CA GLU A 34 -26.17 0.06 -15.76
C GLU A 34 -26.45 0.00 -14.27
N SER A 35 -25.42 0.11 -13.44
CA SER A 35 -25.53 0.03 -11.97
C SER A 35 -25.72 1.38 -11.28
N GLY A 36 -25.61 2.50 -12.00
CA GLY A 36 -25.69 3.84 -11.41
C GLY A 36 -24.50 4.22 -10.53
N VAL A 37 -23.39 3.49 -10.58
CA VAL A 37 -22.20 3.75 -9.79
C VAL A 37 -21.46 4.98 -10.34
N PRO A 38 -21.14 5.99 -9.51
CA PRO A 38 -20.33 7.11 -9.92
C PRO A 38 -18.94 6.66 -10.40
N ARG A 39 -18.50 7.19 -11.55
CA ARG A 39 -17.23 6.81 -12.18
C ARG A 39 -16.01 7.47 -11.55
N ARG A 40 -16.19 8.53 -10.76
CA ARG A 40 -15.09 9.26 -10.12
C ARG A 40 -14.32 8.34 -9.17
N ILE A 41 -13.00 8.38 -9.29
CA ILE A 41 -12.07 7.64 -8.43
C ILE A 41 -11.19 8.65 -7.70
N HIS A 42 -11.17 8.56 -6.38
CA HIS A 42 -10.29 9.34 -5.53
C HIS A 42 -9.03 8.52 -5.23
N VAL A 43 -7.86 9.15 -5.32
CA VAL A 43 -6.57 8.53 -5.00
C VAL A 43 -5.93 9.27 -3.84
N TYR A 44 -5.91 8.65 -2.66
CA TYR A 44 -5.27 9.18 -1.48
C TYR A 44 -3.82 8.69 -1.38
N GLY A 45 -2.87 9.64 -1.42
CA GLY A 45 -1.44 9.35 -1.37
C GLY A 45 -0.81 9.31 -2.76
N VAL A 46 -0.18 10.42 -3.16
CA VAL A 46 0.50 10.56 -4.46
C VAL A 46 1.99 10.16 -4.32
N GLY A 47 2.25 9.05 -3.60
CA GLY A 47 3.52 8.34 -3.60
C GLY A 47 3.73 7.56 -4.91
N ASN A 48 4.78 6.75 -4.99
CA ASN A 48 5.12 6.05 -6.24
C ASN A 48 3.99 5.14 -6.75
N VAL A 49 3.33 4.38 -5.85
CA VAL A 49 2.19 3.55 -6.22
C VAL A 49 1.01 4.40 -6.66
N GLY A 50 0.70 5.49 -5.93
CA GLY A 50 -0.40 6.39 -6.28
C GLY A 50 -0.19 7.06 -7.63
N LYS A 51 1.03 7.47 -7.95
CA LYS A 51 1.39 8.01 -9.27
C LYS A 51 1.18 6.97 -10.38
N LEU A 52 1.64 5.73 -10.19
CA LEU A 52 1.41 4.66 -11.15
C LEU A 52 -0.10 4.42 -11.39
N ILE A 53 -0.89 4.33 -10.32
CA ILE A 53 -2.34 4.11 -10.40
C ILE A 53 -3.02 5.27 -11.13
N ALA A 54 -2.82 6.50 -10.67
CA ALA A 54 -3.47 7.68 -11.24
C ALA A 54 -3.09 7.88 -12.72
N HIS A 55 -1.80 7.74 -13.04
CA HIS A 55 -1.30 7.81 -14.41
C HIS A 55 -1.93 6.73 -15.31
N SER A 56 -2.04 5.49 -14.80
CA SER A 56 -2.61 4.37 -15.56
C SER A 56 -4.11 4.53 -15.79
N LEU A 57 -4.87 5.06 -14.81
CA LEU A 57 -6.29 5.35 -14.96
C LEU A 57 -6.55 6.42 -16.02
N ARG A 58 -5.65 7.41 -16.16
CA ARG A 58 -5.74 8.45 -17.19
C ARG A 58 -5.22 8.03 -18.56
N ALA A 59 -4.62 6.84 -18.67
CA ALA A 59 -4.13 6.30 -19.93
C ALA A 59 -5.22 5.61 -20.78
N ASP A 60 -6.39 5.44 -20.24
CA ASP A 60 -7.53 4.82 -20.91
C ASP A 60 -8.09 5.71 -22.04
N SER A 61 -8.78 5.10 -23.00
CA SER A 61 -9.46 5.81 -24.10
C SER A 61 -10.66 6.64 -23.62
N ASN A 62 -11.33 6.23 -22.56
CA ASN A 62 -12.38 6.97 -21.84
C ASN A 62 -12.11 6.92 -20.34
N PRO A 63 -11.12 7.72 -19.88
CA PRO A 63 -10.67 7.63 -18.51
C PRO A 63 -11.75 8.07 -17.52
N PRO A 64 -11.85 7.41 -16.34
CA PRO A 64 -12.69 7.93 -15.27
C PRO A 64 -12.19 9.30 -14.81
N PRO A 65 -13.04 10.18 -14.29
CA PRO A 65 -12.59 11.33 -13.52
C PRO A 65 -11.74 10.87 -12.34
N VAL A 66 -10.56 11.45 -12.15
CA VAL A 66 -9.63 11.09 -11.07
C VAL A 66 -9.35 12.33 -10.24
N THR A 67 -9.63 12.23 -8.92
CA THR A 67 -9.30 13.26 -7.94
C THR A 67 -8.12 12.79 -7.07
N LEU A 68 -7.06 13.59 -7.04
CA LEU A 68 -5.91 13.37 -6.17
C LEU A 68 -6.17 14.01 -4.81
N LEU A 69 -6.17 13.22 -3.74
CA LEU A 69 -6.35 13.73 -2.39
C LEU A 69 -4.98 14.01 -1.77
N PHE A 70 -4.66 15.28 -1.56
CA PHE A 70 -3.44 15.71 -0.90
C PHE A 70 -3.66 15.84 0.60
N HIS A 71 -2.67 15.40 1.38
CA HIS A 71 -2.70 15.46 2.85
C HIS A 71 -1.88 16.62 3.42
N ARG A 72 -1.32 17.47 2.58
CA ARG A 72 -0.52 18.64 2.96
C ARG A 72 -0.78 19.80 2.00
N PRO A 73 -1.04 21.01 2.52
CA PRO A 73 -1.19 22.20 1.67
C PRO A 73 0.00 22.41 0.74
N ARG A 74 1.22 22.22 1.21
CA ARG A 74 2.44 22.33 0.40
C ARG A 74 2.42 21.47 -0.89
N LEU A 75 1.80 20.29 -0.85
CA LEU A 75 1.68 19.47 -2.07
C LEU A 75 0.71 20.07 -3.08
N LEU A 76 -0.35 20.72 -2.60
CA LEU A 76 -1.27 21.46 -3.44
C LEU A 76 -0.58 22.68 -4.06
N ASP A 77 0.21 23.43 -3.29
CA ASP A 77 1.00 24.55 -3.80
C ASP A 77 1.99 24.09 -4.87
N GLN A 78 2.72 23.00 -4.62
CA GLN A 78 3.65 22.41 -5.60
C GLN A 78 2.92 21.94 -6.86
N TRP A 79 1.71 21.37 -6.73
CA TRP A 79 0.88 20.98 -7.87
C TRP A 79 0.48 22.19 -8.71
N ASN A 80 0.00 23.24 -8.06
CA ASN A 80 -0.43 24.48 -8.73
C ASN A 80 0.72 25.21 -9.43
N GLN A 81 1.94 25.08 -8.92
CA GLN A 81 3.16 25.65 -9.50
C GLN A 81 3.83 24.74 -10.56
N SER A 82 3.35 23.51 -10.72
CA SER A 82 3.83 22.55 -11.71
C SER A 82 2.95 22.52 -12.96
N ASP A 83 3.30 21.66 -13.92
CA ASP A 83 2.48 21.41 -15.12
C ASP A 83 1.14 20.70 -14.84
N GLN A 84 0.77 20.51 -13.57
CA GLN A 84 -0.43 19.79 -13.13
C GLN A 84 -0.55 18.42 -13.79
N SER A 85 0.59 17.74 -13.88
CA SER A 85 0.72 16.44 -14.53
C SER A 85 1.44 15.45 -13.62
N ILE A 86 1.10 14.18 -13.79
CA ILE A 86 1.89 13.07 -13.26
C ILE A 86 2.78 12.57 -14.39
N LEU A 87 4.10 12.64 -14.16
CA LEU A 87 5.11 12.15 -15.08
C LEU A 87 5.52 10.73 -14.67
N LEU A 88 5.35 9.77 -15.57
CA LEU A 88 5.82 8.40 -15.37
C LEU A 88 6.86 8.06 -16.45
N GLU A 89 8.03 7.62 -16.01
CA GLU A 89 9.03 7.03 -16.89
C GLU A 89 8.92 5.51 -16.82
N SER A 90 8.80 4.86 -17.97
CA SER A 90 8.80 3.40 -18.10
C SER A 90 9.57 3.01 -19.36
N ASP A 91 10.48 2.05 -19.24
CA ASP A 91 11.31 1.57 -20.34
C ASP A 91 12.06 2.71 -21.07
N GLY A 92 12.51 3.72 -20.32
CA GLY A 92 13.22 4.91 -20.80
C GLY A 92 12.33 5.97 -21.46
N HIS A 93 11.02 5.76 -21.51
CA HIS A 93 10.06 6.72 -22.06
C HIS A 93 9.34 7.48 -20.97
N ARG A 94 9.35 8.80 -21.04
CA ARG A 94 8.64 9.70 -20.13
C ARG A 94 7.31 10.10 -20.73
N VAL A 95 6.23 9.82 -20.01
CA VAL A 95 4.87 10.14 -20.45
C VAL A 95 4.19 10.97 -19.38
N PRO A 96 3.87 12.25 -19.62
CA PRO A 96 3.03 13.04 -18.74
C PRO A 96 1.56 12.72 -18.96
N ARG A 97 0.77 12.77 -17.88
CA ARG A 97 -0.70 12.70 -17.90
C ARG A 97 -1.27 13.84 -17.09
N THR A 98 -2.30 14.46 -17.65
CA THR A 98 -3.01 15.62 -17.10
C THR A 98 -4.49 15.31 -16.90
N GLY A 99 -5.27 16.30 -16.46
CA GLY A 99 -6.72 16.20 -16.30
C GLY A 99 -7.11 15.52 -15.00
N PHE A 100 -6.31 15.72 -13.96
CA PHE A 100 -6.64 15.35 -12.60
C PHE A 100 -7.35 16.49 -11.90
N ASP A 101 -8.41 16.17 -11.16
CA ASP A 101 -8.92 17.05 -10.14
C ASP A 101 -8.06 16.89 -8.88
N VAL A 102 -7.99 17.92 -8.06
CA VAL A 102 -7.23 17.89 -6.79
C VAL A 102 -8.12 18.36 -5.66
N ASP A 103 -7.93 17.77 -4.49
CA ASP A 103 -8.65 18.11 -3.28
C ASP A 103 -7.74 17.94 -2.05
N LEU A 104 -8.02 18.68 -0.98
CA LEU A 104 -7.20 18.66 0.24
C LEU A 104 -7.92 17.88 1.33
N ALA A 105 -7.35 16.74 1.71
CA ALA A 105 -7.85 15.88 2.78
C ALA A 105 -6.94 16.03 4.01
N LEU A 106 -7.27 16.98 4.88
CA LEU A 106 -6.54 17.22 6.11
C LEU A 106 -7.10 16.36 7.25
N PRO A 107 -6.23 15.77 8.10
CA PRO A 107 -6.70 15.07 9.29
C PRO A 107 -7.40 16.04 10.23
N PRO A 108 -8.44 15.61 10.95
CA PRO A 108 -9.11 16.46 11.92
C PRO A 108 -8.11 16.97 12.97
N ARG A 109 -8.14 18.26 13.25
CA ARG A 109 -7.26 18.88 14.24
C ARG A 109 -7.62 18.33 15.63
N ARG A 110 -6.69 17.65 16.28
CA ARG A 110 -6.79 17.33 17.70
C ARG A 110 -6.40 18.57 18.48
N SER A 111 -7.38 19.28 19.04
CA SER A 111 -7.13 20.39 19.97
C SER A 111 -6.61 19.85 21.30
N HIS A 112 -5.31 19.82 21.48
CA HIS A 112 -4.70 19.76 22.80
C HIS A 112 -4.26 21.16 23.18
N GLY A 113 -5.17 21.92 23.79
CA GLY A 113 -4.85 23.05 24.67
C GLY A 113 -3.98 24.21 24.18
N THR A 114 -3.64 24.29 22.89
CA THR A 114 -2.81 25.35 22.33
C THR A 114 -3.66 26.29 21.49
N ARG A 115 -3.46 27.60 21.75
CA ARG A 115 -4.10 28.71 21.04
C ARG A 115 -3.97 28.54 19.52
N LEU A 116 -5.09 28.59 18.82
CA LEU A 116 -5.12 28.58 17.35
C LEU A 116 -4.57 29.92 16.85
N ASP A 117 -3.64 29.89 15.90
CA ASP A 117 -3.19 31.09 15.19
C ASP A 117 -4.31 31.60 14.27
N PRO A 118 -4.52 32.93 14.17
CA PRO A 118 -5.59 33.53 13.35
C PRO A 118 -5.47 33.30 11.83
N ASP A 119 -4.29 32.93 11.34
CA ASP A 119 -4.03 32.66 9.91
C ASP A 119 -4.28 31.20 9.49
N ASP A 120 -4.79 30.39 10.39
CA ASP A 120 -5.18 29.03 10.09
C ASP A 120 -6.50 29.04 9.30
N HIS A 121 -6.42 28.76 8.02
CA HIS A 121 -7.58 28.60 7.13
C HIS A 121 -8.66 27.74 7.79
N GLU A 122 -9.86 28.29 7.93
CA GLU A 122 -11.02 27.54 8.38
C GLU A 122 -11.18 26.27 7.53
N PRO A 123 -11.47 25.11 8.14
CA PRO A 123 -11.85 23.95 7.36
C PRO A 123 -13.08 24.34 6.54
N LEU A 124 -13.04 24.17 5.23
CA LEU A 124 -14.23 24.18 4.40
C LEU A 124 -15.30 23.36 5.11
N ASP A 125 -16.47 23.95 5.34
CA ASP A 125 -17.57 23.31 6.05
C ASP A 125 -17.72 21.87 5.58
N SER A 126 -17.61 20.93 6.49
CA SER A 126 -17.65 19.49 6.19
C SER A 126 -18.97 19.04 5.56
N ALA A 127 -19.99 19.91 5.55
CA ALA A 127 -21.31 19.66 4.98
C ALA A 127 -21.36 19.73 3.45
N ASP A 128 -20.41 20.43 2.79
CA ASP A 128 -20.45 20.67 1.34
C ASP A 128 -19.51 19.75 0.52
N GLN A 129 -18.80 18.82 1.15
CA GLN A 129 -17.88 17.94 0.44
C GLN A 129 -18.62 16.76 -0.21
N GLU A 130 -18.41 16.57 -1.53
CA GLU A 130 -18.99 15.44 -2.26
C GLU A 130 -18.65 14.08 -1.63
N PRO A 131 -19.61 13.14 -1.58
CA PRO A 131 -19.34 11.77 -1.14
C PRO A 131 -18.25 11.09 -1.98
N ILE A 132 -17.49 10.22 -1.34
CA ILE A 132 -16.47 9.42 -2.00
C ILE A 132 -16.99 8.00 -2.17
N ASP A 133 -17.34 7.61 -3.40
CA ASP A 133 -17.82 6.26 -3.69
C ASP A 133 -16.68 5.27 -3.96
N ASN A 134 -15.61 5.73 -4.63
CA ASN A 134 -14.47 4.90 -5.01
C ASN A 134 -13.18 5.56 -4.53
N LEU A 135 -12.56 4.98 -3.51
CA LEU A 135 -11.32 5.48 -2.93
C LEU A 135 -10.20 4.46 -3.07
N ILE A 136 -9.06 4.88 -3.62
CA ILE A 136 -7.82 4.09 -3.63
C ILE A 136 -6.83 4.74 -2.67
N VAL A 137 -6.38 3.99 -1.67
CA VAL A 137 -5.42 4.46 -0.66
C VAL A 137 -4.07 3.82 -0.92
N THR A 138 -3.08 4.66 -1.22
CA THR A 138 -1.69 4.27 -1.44
C THR A 138 -0.73 4.94 -0.44
N ALA A 139 -1.30 5.60 0.56
CA ALA A 139 -0.53 6.06 1.71
C ALA A 139 0.10 4.86 2.42
N LYS A 140 1.25 5.05 3.07
CA LYS A 140 1.89 3.97 3.84
C LYS A 140 1.03 3.53 5.02
N ALA A 141 1.14 2.26 5.41
CA ALA A 141 0.34 1.68 6.48
C ALA A 141 0.29 2.54 7.77
N PRO A 142 1.40 3.11 8.29
CA PRO A 142 1.36 3.99 9.47
C PRO A 142 0.55 5.27 9.30
N ALA A 143 0.29 5.71 8.08
CA ALA A 143 -0.47 6.92 7.78
C ALA A 143 -1.92 6.63 7.36
N THR A 144 -2.28 5.36 7.17
CA THR A 144 -3.59 4.99 6.61
C THR A 144 -4.75 5.31 7.54
N LEU A 145 -4.59 5.12 8.87
CA LEU A 145 -5.64 5.45 9.81
C LEU A 145 -5.97 6.94 9.79
N SER A 146 -4.95 7.81 9.89
CA SER A 146 -5.15 9.25 9.83
C SER A 146 -5.66 9.72 8.47
N ALA A 147 -5.25 9.05 7.38
CA ALA A 147 -5.73 9.31 6.04
C ALA A 147 -7.24 9.05 5.91
N LEU A 148 -7.71 7.91 6.43
CA LEU A 148 -9.12 7.57 6.38
C LEU A 148 -9.95 8.34 7.41
N ASP A 149 -9.40 8.67 8.57
CA ASP A 149 -10.05 9.56 9.53
C ASP A 149 -10.34 10.95 8.92
N ALA A 150 -9.42 11.46 8.10
CA ALA A 150 -9.59 12.74 7.41
C ALA A 150 -10.77 12.77 6.42
N VAL A 151 -11.12 11.64 5.83
CA VAL A 151 -12.18 11.54 4.79
C VAL A 151 -13.37 10.68 5.21
N LYS A 152 -13.39 10.13 6.42
CA LYS A 152 -14.44 9.19 6.86
C LYS A 152 -15.85 9.75 6.76
N HIS A 153 -16.02 11.07 6.96
CA HIS A 153 -17.30 11.76 6.87
C HIS A 153 -17.87 11.79 5.45
N ARG A 154 -17.03 11.55 4.44
CA ARG A 154 -17.40 11.45 3.02
C ARG A 154 -17.64 10.01 2.56
N LEU A 155 -17.33 9.01 3.40
CA LEU A 155 -17.47 7.59 3.09
C LEU A 155 -18.82 7.07 3.60
N ARG A 156 -19.49 6.30 2.76
CA ARG A 156 -20.80 5.69 3.03
C ARG A 156 -20.68 4.16 3.03
N PRO A 157 -21.71 3.42 3.53
CA PRO A 157 -21.71 1.96 3.47
C PRO A 157 -21.56 1.40 2.04
N GLU A 158 -22.03 2.15 1.04
CA GLU A 158 -21.93 1.80 -0.39
C GLU A 158 -20.55 2.11 -0.97
N SER A 159 -19.76 2.98 -0.31
CA SER A 159 -18.40 3.33 -0.74
C SER A 159 -17.49 2.11 -0.71
N THR A 160 -16.49 2.13 -1.58
CA THR A 160 -15.41 1.12 -1.57
C THR A 160 -14.05 1.78 -1.41
N VAL A 161 -13.28 1.27 -0.45
CA VAL A 161 -11.90 1.68 -0.16
C VAL A 161 -10.95 0.56 -0.59
N CYS A 162 -10.11 0.84 -1.59
CA CYS A 162 -9.06 -0.07 -2.07
C CYS A 162 -7.72 0.27 -1.40
N LEU A 163 -7.18 -0.65 -0.62
CA LEU A 163 -5.97 -0.51 0.18
C LEU A 163 -4.80 -1.19 -0.52
N LEU A 164 -3.76 -0.45 -0.89
CA LEU A 164 -2.59 -0.94 -1.66
C LEU A 164 -1.26 -0.85 -0.87
N GLN A 165 -1.33 -0.81 0.45
CA GLN A 165 -0.15 -0.76 1.32
C GLN A 165 0.54 -2.13 1.44
N ASN A 166 1.82 -2.10 1.85
CA ASN A 166 2.51 -3.31 2.28
C ASN A 166 2.12 -3.68 3.71
N GLY A 167 2.31 -4.95 4.04
CA GLY A 167 1.99 -5.49 5.36
C GLY A 167 0.54 -5.95 5.47
N MET A 168 0.16 -6.33 6.67
CA MET A 168 -1.16 -6.90 6.99
C MET A 168 -1.71 -6.34 8.30
N GLY A 169 -3.03 -6.54 8.53
CA GLY A 169 -3.71 -6.11 9.75
C GLY A 169 -4.28 -4.70 9.72
N ILE A 170 -4.13 -3.96 8.61
CA ILE A 170 -4.65 -2.58 8.51
C ILE A 170 -6.18 -2.53 8.52
N VAL A 171 -6.86 -3.48 7.87
CA VAL A 171 -8.33 -3.54 7.84
C VAL A 171 -8.89 -3.80 9.23
N ASP A 172 -8.25 -4.68 10.01
CA ASP A 172 -8.68 -4.97 11.39
C ASP A 172 -8.58 -3.70 12.26
N GLN A 173 -7.49 -2.94 12.11
CA GLN A 173 -7.33 -1.67 12.78
C GLN A 173 -8.37 -0.63 12.34
N LEU A 174 -8.62 -0.50 11.03
CA LEU A 174 -9.63 0.40 10.49
C LEU A 174 -11.02 0.08 11.02
N ASN A 175 -11.37 -1.21 11.06
CA ASN A 175 -12.64 -1.67 11.61
C ASN A 175 -12.78 -1.39 13.11
N LYS A 176 -11.69 -1.42 13.85
CA LYS A 176 -11.68 -1.16 15.29
C LYS A 176 -11.67 0.33 15.63
N GLU A 177 -10.88 1.14 14.91
CA GLU A 177 -10.55 2.50 15.32
C GLU A 177 -11.30 3.58 14.52
N ILE A 178 -11.58 3.34 13.23
CA ILE A 178 -12.17 4.35 12.32
C ILE A 178 -13.62 4.02 11.99
N PHE A 179 -13.94 2.74 11.75
CA PHE A 179 -15.25 2.26 11.35
C PHE A 179 -15.74 1.14 12.30
N PRO A 180 -15.96 1.43 13.60
CA PRO A 180 -16.34 0.42 14.57
C PRO A 180 -17.74 -0.16 14.31
N ASP A 181 -18.66 0.64 13.74
CA ASP A 181 -20.00 0.19 13.41
C ASP A 181 -20.02 -0.53 12.06
N PRO A 182 -20.35 -1.84 12.02
CA PRO A 182 -20.44 -2.61 10.80
C PRO A 182 -21.44 -2.07 9.78
N ILE A 183 -22.52 -1.42 10.22
CA ILE A 183 -23.61 -0.96 9.36
C ILE A 183 -23.14 0.22 8.50
N THR A 184 -22.39 1.15 9.10
CA THR A 184 -21.90 2.36 8.43
C THR A 184 -20.55 2.19 7.73
N ARG A 185 -19.91 1.04 7.93
CA ARG A 185 -18.59 0.70 7.40
C ARG A 185 -18.58 0.62 5.87
N PRO A 186 -17.60 1.21 5.17
CA PRO A 186 -17.45 1.04 3.73
C PRO A 186 -16.98 -0.37 3.38
N ASN A 187 -17.06 -0.72 2.09
CA ASN A 187 -16.50 -1.96 1.56
C ASN A 187 -14.99 -1.84 1.40
N PHE A 188 -14.26 -2.94 1.59
CA PHE A 188 -12.82 -2.96 1.42
C PHE A 188 -12.37 -3.87 0.28
N ILE A 189 -11.45 -3.36 -0.54
CA ILE A 189 -10.59 -4.16 -1.43
C ILE A 189 -9.18 -4.07 -0.86
N GLN A 190 -8.50 -5.20 -0.76
CA GLN A 190 -7.07 -5.22 -0.49
C GLN A 190 -6.28 -5.55 -1.75
N GLY A 191 -5.08 -4.98 -1.86
CA GLY A 191 -4.20 -5.28 -2.98
C GLY A 191 -2.74 -5.45 -2.57
N VAL A 192 -2.07 -6.31 -3.32
CA VAL A 192 -0.63 -6.57 -3.22
C VAL A 192 0.04 -6.08 -4.49
N VAL A 193 0.87 -5.06 -4.38
CA VAL A 193 1.59 -4.44 -5.50
C VAL A 193 3.01 -5.02 -5.56
N THR A 194 3.42 -5.52 -6.73
CA THR A 194 4.77 -6.06 -6.97
C THR A 194 5.57 -5.25 -7.98
N HIS A 195 5.02 -4.15 -8.51
CA HIS A 195 5.76 -3.22 -9.38
C HIS A 195 6.94 -2.59 -8.65
N GLY A 196 8.10 -2.54 -9.32
CA GLY A 196 9.25 -1.79 -8.86
C GLY A 196 9.12 -0.32 -9.23
N LEU A 197 9.04 0.56 -8.23
CA LEU A 197 8.81 1.99 -8.42
C LEU A 197 9.79 2.80 -7.57
N ASN A 198 10.35 3.85 -8.15
CA ASN A 198 11.18 4.79 -7.41
C ASN A 198 10.89 6.25 -7.81
N SER A 199 11.38 7.20 -7.01
CA SER A 199 11.36 8.64 -7.30
C SER A 199 12.80 9.13 -7.25
N PRO A 200 13.45 9.23 -8.41
CA PRO A 200 14.85 9.67 -8.47
C PRO A 200 15.01 11.17 -8.18
N ASP A 201 13.98 11.94 -8.49
CA ASP A 201 13.94 13.39 -8.32
C ASP A 201 13.17 13.76 -7.04
N ARG A 202 13.85 14.42 -6.10
CA ARG A 202 13.25 14.90 -4.84
C ARG A 202 12.51 16.22 -5.01
N ASP A 203 12.85 16.99 -6.03
CA ASP A 203 12.29 18.33 -6.28
C ASP A 203 10.96 18.22 -7.05
N ASN A 204 10.75 17.14 -7.81
CA ASN A 204 9.50 16.87 -8.48
C ASN A 204 8.72 15.72 -7.81
N PRO A 205 7.80 16.03 -6.88
CA PRO A 205 7.02 15.02 -6.17
C PRO A 205 6.03 14.25 -7.08
N PHE A 206 5.76 14.75 -8.30
CA PHE A 206 4.83 14.16 -9.26
C PHE A 206 5.50 13.30 -10.33
N PHE A 207 6.81 13.12 -10.23
CA PHE A 207 7.57 12.22 -11.09
C PHE A 207 7.83 10.86 -10.41
N ALA A 208 7.69 9.78 -11.17
CA ALA A 208 8.09 8.44 -10.77
C ALA A 208 8.69 7.65 -11.93
N VAL A 209 9.57 6.72 -11.60
CA VAL A 209 10.14 5.74 -12.54
C VAL A 209 9.55 4.36 -12.24
N HIS A 210 8.96 3.74 -13.25
CA HIS A 210 8.49 2.37 -13.24
C HIS A 210 9.68 1.46 -13.64
N ALA A 211 10.51 1.16 -12.63
CA ALA A 211 11.79 0.48 -12.84
C ALA A 211 11.63 -1.03 -13.11
N ALA A 212 10.54 -1.64 -12.66
CA ALA A 212 10.28 -3.06 -12.93
C ALA A 212 8.76 -3.32 -13.05
N HIS A 213 8.39 -3.97 -14.15
CA HIS A 213 7.01 -4.41 -14.36
C HIS A 213 6.68 -5.57 -13.41
N GLY A 214 5.59 -5.40 -12.68
CA GLY A 214 5.05 -6.36 -11.74
C GLY A 214 3.57 -6.62 -11.98
N THR A 215 2.86 -6.93 -10.94
CA THR A 215 1.41 -7.17 -10.94
C THR A 215 0.76 -6.55 -9.72
N ILE A 216 -0.56 -6.41 -9.76
CA ILE A 216 -1.37 -6.08 -8.60
C ILE A 216 -2.37 -7.21 -8.38
N ALA A 217 -2.19 -7.99 -7.31
CA ALA A 217 -3.22 -8.91 -6.87
C ALA A 217 -4.27 -8.15 -6.07
N LEU A 218 -5.55 -8.38 -6.32
CA LEU A 218 -6.66 -7.69 -5.68
C LEU A 218 -7.67 -8.69 -5.12
N ALA A 219 -8.25 -8.41 -3.95
CA ALA A 219 -9.40 -9.13 -3.44
C ALA A 219 -10.38 -8.18 -2.75
N ALA A 220 -11.67 -8.31 -3.07
CA ALA A 220 -12.71 -7.69 -2.26
C ALA A 220 -12.92 -8.51 -1.00
N LEU A 221 -12.96 -7.85 0.15
CA LEU A 221 -13.15 -8.52 1.43
C LEU A 221 -14.65 -8.72 1.70
N PRO A 222 -15.04 -9.91 2.19
CA PRO A 222 -16.42 -10.13 2.59
C PRO A 222 -16.75 -9.27 3.82
N ARG A 223 -17.95 -8.74 3.87
CA ARG A 223 -18.49 -8.07 5.07
C ARG A 223 -18.95 -9.15 6.05
N ARG A 224 -18.07 -9.61 6.93
CA ARG A 224 -18.34 -10.68 7.90
C ARG A 224 -19.51 -10.39 8.87
N ASP A 225 -19.88 -9.13 8.96
CA ASP A 225 -20.86 -8.63 9.94
C ASP A 225 -22.31 -8.65 9.42
N ILE A 226 -22.49 -8.83 8.13
CA ILE A 226 -23.81 -9.01 7.51
C ILE A 226 -23.96 -10.51 7.28
N LYS A 227 -24.93 -11.14 7.96
CA LYS A 227 -25.30 -12.51 7.66
C LYS A 227 -25.76 -12.54 6.21
N ASP A 228 -24.96 -13.14 5.36
CA ASP A 228 -25.32 -13.36 3.97
C ASP A 228 -26.61 -14.17 3.96
N ASP A 229 -27.68 -13.59 3.42
CA ASP A 229 -28.82 -14.35 3.00
C ASP A 229 -28.36 -15.23 1.83
N PRO A 230 -28.36 -16.56 1.97
CA PRO A 230 -27.92 -17.47 0.91
C PRO A 230 -28.64 -17.27 -0.43
N ALA A 231 -29.80 -16.60 -0.41
CA ALA A 231 -30.60 -16.29 -1.59
C ALA A 231 -30.15 -15.05 -2.34
N THR A 232 -29.36 -14.17 -1.73
CA THR A 232 -28.83 -12.95 -2.36
C THR A 232 -27.33 -13.03 -2.58
N SER A 233 -26.88 -13.98 -3.38
CA SER A 233 -25.48 -14.20 -3.73
C SER A 233 -24.91 -13.10 -4.66
N VAL A 234 -24.99 -11.81 -4.26
CA VAL A 234 -24.20 -10.76 -4.91
C VAL A 234 -22.96 -10.53 -4.04
N PRO A 235 -21.83 -11.16 -4.38
CA PRO A 235 -20.70 -11.23 -3.45
C PRO A 235 -19.96 -9.91 -3.22
N PHE A 236 -20.27 -8.85 -3.99
CA PHE A 236 -19.54 -7.58 -3.90
C PHE A 236 -20.44 -6.38 -4.15
N ALA A 237 -20.23 -5.30 -3.39
CA ALA A 237 -20.86 -4.02 -3.64
C ALA A 237 -20.64 -3.55 -5.09
N PRO A 238 -21.60 -2.83 -5.69
CA PRO A 238 -21.45 -2.31 -7.05
C PRO A 238 -20.19 -1.47 -7.24
N THR A 239 -19.83 -0.63 -6.27
CA THR A 239 -18.58 0.16 -6.27
C THR A 239 -17.33 -0.72 -6.23
N ALA A 240 -17.33 -1.80 -5.43
CA ALA A 240 -16.20 -2.74 -5.40
C ALA A 240 -16.03 -3.46 -6.75
N ARG A 241 -17.12 -3.87 -7.37
CA ARG A 241 -17.09 -4.48 -8.70
C ARG A 241 -16.60 -3.50 -9.77
N TYR A 242 -17.02 -2.24 -9.68
CA TYR A 242 -16.55 -1.19 -10.57
C TYR A 242 -15.03 -0.99 -10.43
N LEU A 243 -14.51 -0.78 -9.22
CA LEU A 243 -13.07 -0.60 -8.98
C LEU A 243 -12.24 -1.81 -9.44
N LEU A 244 -12.69 -3.04 -9.12
CA LEU A 244 -11.99 -4.24 -9.58
C LEU A 244 -11.91 -4.29 -11.11
N ARG A 245 -13.02 -4.05 -11.82
CA ARG A 245 -13.04 -4.04 -13.29
C ARG A 245 -12.14 -2.94 -13.87
N THR A 246 -12.18 -1.76 -13.28
CA THR A 246 -11.36 -0.62 -13.75
C THR A 246 -9.87 -0.90 -13.57
N LEU A 247 -9.46 -1.40 -12.41
CA LEU A 247 -8.05 -1.71 -12.15
C LEU A 247 -7.56 -2.90 -12.99
N THR A 248 -8.36 -3.97 -13.10
CA THR A 248 -7.99 -5.15 -13.92
C THR A 248 -8.04 -4.87 -15.41
N GLY A 249 -8.79 -3.86 -15.82
CA GLY A 249 -8.84 -3.40 -17.23
C GLY A 249 -7.61 -2.62 -17.67
N SER A 250 -6.78 -2.13 -16.75
CA SER A 250 -5.58 -1.37 -17.09
C SER A 250 -4.38 -2.28 -17.39
N PRO A 251 -3.87 -2.32 -18.62
CA PRO A 251 -2.76 -3.22 -18.99
C PRO A 251 -1.47 -2.93 -18.22
N VAL A 252 -1.21 -1.65 -17.89
CA VAL A 252 0.02 -1.24 -17.19
C VAL A 252 0.04 -1.78 -15.76
N LEU A 253 -1.13 -1.86 -15.13
CA LEU A 253 -1.24 -2.34 -13.75
C LEU A 253 -1.13 -3.87 -13.66
N ALA A 254 -1.39 -4.60 -14.76
CA ALA A 254 -1.43 -6.06 -14.77
C ALA A 254 -2.17 -6.63 -13.55
N ALA A 255 -3.30 -5.98 -13.20
CA ALA A 255 -4.05 -6.32 -11.99
C ALA A 255 -4.92 -7.56 -12.21
N VAL A 256 -4.99 -8.42 -11.19
CA VAL A 256 -5.77 -9.66 -11.20
C VAL A 256 -6.58 -9.76 -9.91
N GLY A 257 -7.87 -10.06 -10.05
CA GLY A 257 -8.75 -10.35 -8.91
C GLY A 257 -8.62 -11.81 -8.45
N PHE A 258 -8.58 -12.01 -7.13
CA PHE A 258 -8.50 -13.33 -6.51
C PHE A 258 -9.62 -13.54 -5.48
N PRO A 259 -10.04 -14.78 -5.25
CA PRO A 259 -10.84 -15.11 -4.07
C PRO A 259 -10.09 -14.73 -2.78
N PRO A 260 -10.80 -14.27 -1.73
CA PRO A 260 -10.16 -13.74 -0.52
C PRO A 260 -9.13 -14.67 0.13
N LEU A 261 -9.38 -15.98 0.18
CA LEU A 261 -8.46 -16.95 0.79
C LEU A 261 -7.20 -17.19 -0.06
N GLU A 262 -7.32 -17.19 -1.39
CA GLU A 262 -6.16 -17.28 -2.28
C GLU A 262 -5.31 -16.03 -2.21
N PHE A 263 -5.97 -14.88 -2.19
CA PHE A 263 -5.32 -13.58 -2.02
C PHE A 263 -4.56 -13.51 -0.69
N MET A 264 -5.17 -13.93 0.43
CA MET A 264 -4.54 -13.97 1.73
C MET A 264 -3.26 -14.80 1.73
N GLN A 265 -3.25 -15.94 1.04
CA GLN A 265 -2.03 -16.76 0.93
C GLN A 265 -0.93 -16.02 0.15
N GLN A 266 -1.26 -15.28 -0.91
CA GLN A 266 -0.28 -14.45 -1.64
C GLN A 266 0.23 -13.28 -0.78
N GLN A 267 -0.65 -12.65 0.01
CA GLN A 267 -0.24 -11.63 0.96
C GLN A 267 0.76 -12.16 1.98
N LEU A 268 0.51 -13.36 2.53
CA LEU A 268 1.38 -13.99 3.52
C LEU A 268 2.74 -14.39 2.93
N GLU A 269 2.79 -14.87 1.69
CA GLU A 269 4.07 -15.12 0.99
C GLU A 269 4.87 -13.80 0.83
N LYS A 270 4.22 -12.74 0.37
CA LYS A 270 4.87 -11.43 0.26
C LYS A 270 5.27 -10.87 1.63
N LEU A 271 4.43 -11.07 2.65
CA LEU A 271 4.74 -10.66 4.01
C LEU A 271 6.01 -11.36 4.52
N ALA A 272 6.13 -12.67 4.33
CA ALA A 272 7.30 -13.46 4.72
C ALA A 272 8.58 -12.94 4.04
N ILE A 273 8.52 -12.68 2.73
CA ILE A 273 9.63 -12.10 1.97
C ILE A 273 10.04 -10.74 2.55
N ASN A 274 9.07 -9.85 2.74
CA ASN A 274 9.30 -8.51 3.26
C ASN A 274 9.78 -8.51 4.71
N ALA A 275 9.31 -9.44 5.55
CA ALA A 275 9.70 -9.56 6.95
C ALA A 275 11.17 -10.00 7.13
N VAL A 276 11.78 -10.52 6.08
CA VAL A 276 13.19 -10.91 6.06
C VAL A 276 14.04 -9.90 5.31
N ILE A 277 13.76 -9.66 4.02
CA ILE A 277 14.62 -8.82 3.17
C ILE A 277 14.67 -7.39 3.72
N ASN A 278 13.51 -6.80 4.02
CA ASN A 278 13.46 -5.38 4.35
C ASN A 278 14.23 -5.03 5.63
N PRO A 279 13.99 -5.69 6.79
CA PRO A 279 14.70 -5.35 8.00
C PRO A 279 16.18 -5.73 7.96
N LEU A 280 16.56 -6.85 7.32
CA LEU A 280 17.97 -7.22 7.18
C LEU A 280 18.74 -6.20 6.34
N THR A 281 18.17 -5.72 5.24
CA THR A 281 18.81 -4.66 4.43
C THR A 281 18.89 -3.34 5.18
N VAL A 282 17.94 -3.03 6.06
CA VAL A 282 18.03 -1.86 6.97
C VAL A 282 19.19 -2.01 7.95
N MET A 283 19.35 -3.18 8.56
CA MET A 283 20.43 -3.42 9.53
C MET A 283 21.80 -3.38 8.87
N LEU A 284 21.91 -3.94 7.67
CA LEU A 284 23.18 -3.97 6.90
C LEU A 284 23.44 -2.68 6.12
N ASP A 285 22.45 -1.80 6.00
CA ASP A 285 22.47 -0.61 5.13
C ASP A 285 22.89 -0.93 3.68
N ALA A 286 22.39 -2.04 3.12
CA ALA A 286 22.88 -2.62 1.88
C ALA A 286 21.73 -3.06 0.94
N PRO A 287 22.00 -3.21 -0.38
CA PRO A 287 21.03 -3.73 -1.34
C PRO A 287 20.55 -5.15 -1.01
N ASN A 288 19.42 -5.56 -1.62
CA ASN A 288 18.77 -6.83 -1.33
C ASN A 288 19.68 -8.06 -1.51
N GLY A 289 20.54 -8.06 -2.53
CA GLY A 289 21.48 -9.16 -2.81
C GLY A 289 22.56 -9.35 -1.73
N SER A 290 22.82 -8.33 -0.91
CA SER A 290 23.85 -8.40 0.14
C SER A 290 23.50 -9.36 1.28
N ILE A 291 22.24 -9.79 1.38
CA ILE A 291 21.82 -10.84 2.35
C ILE A 291 22.22 -12.24 1.89
N LEU A 292 22.53 -12.40 0.59
CA LEU A 292 22.94 -13.69 0.02
C LEU A 292 24.45 -13.92 0.24
N TYR A 293 24.87 -15.17 0.20
CA TYR A 293 26.26 -15.60 0.37
C TYR A 293 26.94 -15.13 1.67
N ASN A 294 26.13 -14.73 2.65
CA ASN A 294 26.56 -14.30 3.97
C ASN A 294 26.05 -15.28 5.02
N PHE A 295 26.96 -16.12 5.54
CA PHE A 295 26.59 -17.21 6.43
C PHE A 295 25.91 -16.76 7.73
N ALA A 296 26.35 -15.65 8.32
CA ALA A 296 25.73 -15.10 9.53
C ALA A 296 24.33 -14.59 9.26
N VAL A 297 24.15 -13.87 8.15
CA VAL A 297 22.84 -13.34 7.73
C VAL A 297 21.87 -14.47 7.36
N THR A 298 22.36 -15.52 6.70
CA THR A 298 21.56 -16.73 6.39
C THR A 298 21.01 -17.39 7.67
N ARG A 299 21.81 -17.48 8.72
CA ARG A 299 21.33 -17.99 10.02
C ARG A 299 20.23 -17.13 10.61
N THR A 300 20.40 -15.80 10.59
CA THR A 300 19.39 -14.85 11.06
C THR A 300 18.10 -14.95 10.24
N MET A 301 18.21 -15.04 8.90
CA MET A 301 17.08 -15.26 8.00
C MET A 301 16.29 -16.51 8.37
N ARG A 302 16.97 -17.64 8.63
CA ARG A 302 16.32 -18.91 9.00
C ARG A 302 15.59 -18.82 10.33
N LEU A 303 16.13 -18.10 11.33
CA LEU A 303 15.45 -17.87 12.60
C LEU A 303 14.16 -17.04 12.41
N LEU A 304 14.22 -15.97 11.63
CA LEU A 304 13.05 -15.17 11.29
C LEU A 304 11.99 -16.03 10.58
N LEU A 305 12.41 -16.83 9.59
CA LEU A 305 11.51 -17.67 8.80
C LEU A 305 10.90 -18.80 9.62
N ALA A 306 11.63 -19.36 10.61
CA ALA A 306 11.08 -20.37 11.50
C ALA A 306 9.85 -19.86 12.28
N GLU A 307 9.96 -18.66 12.87
CA GLU A 307 8.83 -18.02 13.56
C GLU A 307 7.70 -17.66 12.57
N ILE A 308 8.03 -17.05 11.43
CA ILE A 308 7.06 -16.67 10.40
C ILE A 308 6.28 -17.88 9.90
N SER A 309 6.99 -18.97 9.58
CA SER A 309 6.39 -20.23 9.14
C SER A 309 5.47 -20.82 10.20
N LEU A 310 5.93 -20.87 11.45
CA LEU A 310 5.15 -21.39 12.57
C LEU A 310 3.83 -20.60 12.74
N VAL A 311 3.92 -19.29 12.78
CA VAL A 311 2.75 -18.40 12.91
C VAL A 311 1.78 -18.60 11.75
N ILE A 312 2.26 -18.50 10.50
CA ILE A 312 1.39 -18.58 9.31
C ILE A 312 0.68 -19.93 9.24
N ARG A 313 1.39 -21.02 9.47
CA ARG A 313 0.83 -22.39 9.42
C ARG A 313 -0.17 -22.67 10.55
N SER A 314 -0.15 -21.86 11.59
CA SER A 314 -1.07 -21.96 12.74
C SER A 314 -2.27 -21.02 12.64
N LEU A 315 -2.33 -20.14 11.63
CA LEU A 315 -3.43 -19.18 11.48
C LEU A 315 -4.79 -19.89 11.38
N PRO A 316 -5.78 -19.52 12.22
CA PRO A 316 -7.11 -20.09 12.16
C PRO A 316 -7.78 -19.99 10.79
N GLU A 317 -7.52 -18.89 10.07
CA GLU A 317 -8.08 -18.60 8.76
C GLU A 317 -7.61 -19.55 7.66
N LEU A 318 -6.47 -20.22 7.86
CA LEU A 318 -5.89 -21.19 6.93
C LEU A 318 -6.17 -22.63 7.32
N ARG A 319 -6.86 -22.86 8.47
CA ARG A 319 -7.13 -24.20 8.96
C ARG A 319 -7.99 -24.99 7.98
N GLY A 320 -7.56 -26.20 7.66
CA GLY A 320 -8.28 -27.08 6.73
C GLY A 320 -8.04 -26.79 5.23
N LEU A 321 -7.31 -25.75 4.89
CA LEU A 321 -6.92 -25.53 3.49
C LEU A 321 -5.81 -26.52 3.09
N PRO A 322 -5.88 -27.06 1.87
CA PRO A 322 -4.85 -27.98 1.38
C PRO A 322 -3.51 -27.24 1.18
N ASN A 323 -2.42 -27.96 1.29
CA ASN A 323 -1.05 -27.52 1.00
C ASN A 323 -0.51 -26.34 1.85
N VAL A 324 -1.21 -25.88 2.87
CA VAL A 324 -0.74 -24.79 3.75
C VAL A 324 0.58 -25.15 4.41
N GLN A 325 0.72 -26.39 4.88
CA GLN A 325 1.91 -26.86 5.58
C GLN A 325 3.14 -26.84 4.67
N ASP A 326 3.02 -27.27 3.43
CA ASP A 326 4.10 -27.27 2.44
C ASP A 326 4.37 -25.87 1.88
N ARG A 327 3.31 -25.13 1.57
CA ARG A 327 3.40 -23.79 0.99
C ARG A 327 4.13 -22.80 1.89
N PHE A 328 3.94 -22.92 3.19
CA PHE A 328 4.54 -22.03 4.18
C PHE A 328 5.60 -22.74 5.05
N SER A 329 6.17 -23.85 4.56
CA SER A 329 7.31 -24.47 5.22
C SER A 329 8.53 -23.54 5.23
N PRO A 330 9.41 -23.63 6.24
CA PRO A 330 10.60 -22.77 6.32
C PRO A 330 11.47 -22.85 5.08
N GLU A 331 11.65 -24.04 4.51
CA GLU A 331 12.46 -24.30 3.32
C GLU A 331 11.87 -23.67 2.07
N ARG A 332 10.54 -23.74 1.94
CA ARG A 332 9.83 -23.12 0.83
C ARG A 332 9.91 -21.59 0.91
N LEU A 333 9.71 -21.04 2.10
CA LEU A 333 9.83 -19.61 2.33
C LEU A 333 11.27 -19.12 2.13
N GLU A 334 12.29 -19.87 2.57
CA GLU A 334 13.70 -19.57 2.31
C GLU A 334 13.97 -19.51 0.80
N THR A 335 13.47 -20.49 0.04
CA THR A 335 13.59 -20.51 -1.42
C THR A 335 12.98 -19.25 -2.07
N LEU A 336 11.81 -18.81 -1.61
CA LEU A 336 11.18 -17.58 -2.11
C LEU A 336 12.00 -16.32 -1.78
N VAL A 337 12.47 -16.20 -0.53
CA VAL A 337 13.30 -15.07 -0.09
C VAL A 337 14.58 -14.99 -0.91
N VAL A 338 15.30 -16.11 -1.05
CA VAL A 338 16.54 -16.16 -1.84
C VAL A 338 16.28 -15.79 -3.30
N SER A 339 15.23 -16.36 -3.91
CA SER A 339 14.87 -16.04 -5.31
C SER A 339 14.56 -14.57 -5.53
N ILE A 340 13.86 -13.92 -4.59
CA ILE A 340 13.54 -12.48 -4.71
C ILE A 340 14.76 -11.62 -4.43
N ALA A 341 15.55 -11.95 -3.41
CA ALA A 341 16.79 -11.23 -3.10
C ALA A 341 17.79 -11.28 -4.27
N ASP A 342 17.90 -12.42 -4.95
CA ASP A 342 18.73 -12.57 -6.14
C ASP A 342 18.23 -11.72 -7.31
N LYS A 343 16.94 -11.87 -7.67
CA LYS A 343 16.31 -11.12 -8.76
C LYS A 343 16.35 -9.60 -8.58
N THR A 344 16.34 -9.15 -7.35
CA THR A 344 16.33 -7.72 -6.98
C THR A 344 17.65 -7.30 -6.32
N GLY A 345 18.74 -8.02 -6.59
CA GLY A 345 19.99 -7.93 -5.86
C GLY A 345 20.59 -6.52 -5.81
N GLN A 346 20.45 -5.74 -6.86
CA GLN A 346 20.93 -4.35 -6.95
C GLN A 346 19.93 -3.32 -6.39
N ASN A 347 18.71 -3.75 -6.04
CA ASN A 347 17.69 -2.83 -5.56
C ASN A 347 17.85 -2.58 -4.05
N ILE A 348 17.53 -1.37 -3.64
CA ILE A 348 17.34 -1.00 -2.24
C ILE A 348 15.90 -1.35 -1.84
N SER A 349 15.72 -2.01 -0.70
CA SER A 349 14.38 -2.29 -0.20
C SER A 349 13.61 -0.99 0.11
N SER A 350 12.27 -1.03 -0.02
CA SER A 350 11.44 0.12 0.29
C SER A 350 11.61 0.59 1.75
N MET A 351 11.84 -0.33 2.67
CA MET A 351 12.07 -0.02 4.08
C MET A 351 13.40 0.69 4.29
N LEU A 352 14.47 0.23 3.63
CA LEU A 352 15.77 0.92 3.68
C LEU A 352 15.69 2.33 3.08
N ALA A 353 14.99 2.47 1.96
CA ALA A 353 14.75 3.79 1.37
C ALA A 353 14.01 4.74 2.33
N ASP A 354 13.07 4.21 3.12
CA ASP A 354 12.35 4.99 4.14
C ASP A 354 13.26 5.40 5.28
N VAL A 355 14.03 4.45 5.82
CA VAL A 355 14.97 4.70 6.92
C VAL A 355 15.99 5.77 6.52
N ARG A 356 16.64 5.63 5.36
CA ARG A 356 17.58 6.63 4.84
C ARG A 356 16.98 8.03 4.66
N ALA A 357 15.66 8.09 4.43
CA ALA A 357 14.93 9.36 4.30
C ALA A 357 14.31 9.83 5.63
N GLY A 358 14.59 9.20 6.76
CA GLY A 358 14.02 9.54 8.07
C GLY A 358 12.51 9.34 8.16
N ARG A 359 11.91 8.54 7.27
CA ARG A 359 10.47 8.30 7.25
C ARG A 359 10.08 7.09 8.10
N LYS A 360 8.86 7.11 8.64
CA LYS A 360 8.26 5.95 9.31
C LYS A 360 8.19 4.77 8.34
N THR A 361 8.57 3.59 8.82
CA THR A 361 8.54 2.34 8.04
C THR A 361 7.24 1.56 8.29
N GLU A 362 7.01 0.53 7.47
CA GLU A 362 5.87 -0.38 7.62
C GLU A 362 6.21 -1.61 8.48
N VAL A 363 7.31 -1.60 9.24
CA VAL A 363 7.78 -2.75 10.03
C VAL A 363 6.75 -3.28 11.01
N ARG A 364 5.90 -2.41 11.61
CA ARG A 364 4.80 -2.82 12.51
C ARG A 364 3.70 -3.61 11.81
N TYR A 365 3.52 -3.40 10.51
CA TYR A 365 2.55 -4.10 9.67
C TYR A 365 3.16 -5.30 8.94
N ILE A 366 4.48 -5.47 9.04
CA ILE A 366 5.25 -6.58 8.44
C ILE A 366 5.67 -7.53 9.57
N ASN A 367 6.82 -7.31 10.20
CA ASN A 367 7.27 -8.15 11.34
C ASN A 367 6.31 -8.05 12.52
N GLY A 368 5.80 -6.84 12.82
CA GLY A 368 4.84 -6.64 13.90
C GLY A 368 3.50 -7.36 13.69
N TYR A 369 3.07 -7.63 12.45
CA TYR A 369 1.92 -8.49 12.18
C TYR A 369 2.20 -9.94 12.64
N ILE A 370 3.37 -10.48 12.31
CA ILE A 370 3.77 -11.84 12.74
C ILE A 370 3.81 -11.93 14.26
N VAL A 371 4.42 -10.95 14.93
CA VAL A 371 4.49 -10.88 16.40
C VAL A 371 3.09 -10.92 17.00
N ARG A 372 2.22 -10.00 16.60
CA ARG A 372 0.85 -9.89 17.12
C ARG A 372 0.05 -11.18 16.90
N ARG A 373 0.09 -11.74 15.68
CA ARG A 373 -0.62 -12.98 15.36
C ARG A 373 -0.07 -14.17 16.14
N GLY A 374 1.27 -14.21 16.36
CA GLY A 374 1.89 -15.19 17.24
C GLY A 374 1.37 -15.08 18.67
N GLU A 375 1.38 -13.88 19.24
CA GLU A 375 0.88 -13.62 20.60
C GLU A 375 -0.60 -14.01 20.78
N GLU A 376 -1.45 -13.71 19.82
CA GLU A 376 -2.88 -14.11 19.80
C GLU A 376 -3.06 -15.64 19.88
N MET A 377 -2.06 -16.41 19.44
CA MET A 377 -2.05 -17.88 19.47
C MET A 377 -1.14 -18.47 20.58
N GLY A 378 -0.64 -17.62 21.49
CA GLY A 378 0.24 -18.02 22.58
C GLY A 378 1.68 -18.33 22.18
N MET A 379 2.12 -17.88 21.00
CA MET A 379 3.47 -18.06 20.49
C MET A 379 4.32 -16.79 20.68
N GLN A 380 5.57 -16.96 21.12
CA GLN A 380 6.53 -15.86 21.23
C GLN A 380 7.39 -15.78 19.97
N CYS A 381 7.34 -14.63 19.26
CA CYS A 381 8.11 -14.37 18.05
C CYS A 381 9.26 -13.40 18.35
N VAL A 382 10.23 -13.85 19.17
CA VAL A 382 11.30 -13.01 19.72
C VAL A 382 12.18 -12.40 18.63
N CYS A 383 12.54 -13.19 17.60
CA CYS A 383 13.40 -12.71 16.50
C CYS A 383 12.71 -11.64 15.68
N ASN A 384 11.43 -11.82 15.33
CA ASN A 384 10.66 -10.83 14.59
C ASN A 384 10.39 -9.59 15.44
N TYR A 385 10.13 -9.73 16.75
CA TYR A 385 10.00 -8.61 17.68
C TYR A 385 11.29 -7.80 17.78
N MET A 386 12.42 -8.48 18.02
CA MET A 386 13.74 -7.83 18.10
C MET A 386 14.04 -7.07 16.80
N MET A 387 13.81 -7.69 15.65
CA MET A 387 14.05 -7.03 14.35
C MET A 387 13.18 -5.80 14.17
N MET A 388 11.91 -5.86 14.55
CA MET A 388 11.02 -4.71 14.54
C MET A 388 11.55 -3.56 15.39
N GLN A 389 12.00 -3.84 16.63
CA GLN A 389 12.53 -2.84 17.54
C GLN A 389 13.84 -2.22 17.02
N LEU A 390 14.72 -3.00 16.43
CA LEU A 390 15.97 -2.50 15.85
C LEU A 390 15.73 -1.56 14.67
N VAL A 391 14.77 -1.90 13.79
CA VAL A 391 14.38 -1.01 12.69
C VAL A 391 13.81 0.32 13.22
N GLU A 392 12.91 0.27 14.20
CA GLU A 392 12.34 1.48 14.80
C GLU A 392 13.41 2.32 15.50
N GLY A 393 14.30 1.67 16.24
CA GLY A 393 15.42 2.33 16.89
C GLY A 393 16.30 3.07 15.87
N LYS A 394 16.61 2.43 14.73
CA LYS A 394 17.40 3.07 13.66
C LYS A 394 16.68 4.26 13.03
N VAL A 395 15.37 4.18 12.80
CA VAL A 395 14.57 5.32 12.34
C VAL A 395 14.65 6.49 13.32
N ASN A 396 14.47 6.21 14.61
CA ASN A 396 14.51 7.23 15.66
C ASN A 396 15.88 7.92 15.75
N MET A 397 16.98 7.17 15.58
CA MET A 397 18.33 7.74 15.55
C MET A 397 18.48 8.73 14.38
N ILE A 398 18.13 8.32 13.15
CA ILE A 398 18.22 9.17 11.96
C ILE A 398 17.32 10.40 12.08
N GLN A 399 16.13 10.26 12.66
CA GLN A 399 15.24 11.41 12.89
C GLN A 399 15.85 12.42 13.87
N ARG A 400 16.53 11.97 14.93
CA ARG A 400 17.23 12.85 15.85
C ARG A 400 18.40 13.56 15.16
N GLU A 401 19.25 12.83 14.42
CA GLU A 401 20.35 13.41 13.66
C GLU A 401 19.87 14.50 12.68
N ASN A 402 18.72 14.28 12.01
CA ASN A 402 18.14 15.26 11.12
C ASN A 402 17.59 16.50 11.86
N LEU A 403 17.08 16.34 13.09
CA LEU A 403 16.64 17.47 13.91
C LEU A 403 17.82 18.29 14.46
N ASP A 404 18.91 17.62 14.86
CA ASP A 404 20.13 18.26 15.36
C ASP A 404 20.90 19.02 14.24
N GLN A 405 20.65 18.68 12.98
CA GLN A 405 21.23 19.34 11.80
C GLN A 405 20.42 20.56 11.29
N VAL A 406 19.30 20.92 11.95
CA VAL A 406 18.57 22.14 11.58
C VAL A 406 19.50 23.34 11.89
N PRO A 407 19.91 24.15 10.89
CA PRO A 407 20.78 25.31 11.13
C PRO A 407 20.04 26.29 12.05
N VAL A 408 20.54 26.47 13.26
CA VAL A 408 20.09 27.58 14.11
C VAL A 408 20.72 28.84 13.51
N VAL A 409 19.86 29.72 12.99
CA VAL A 409 20.35 31.01 12.49
C VAL A 409 20.92 31.79 13.68
N PRO A 410 22.18 32.28 13.63
CA PRO A 410 22.86 32.92 14.75
C PRO A 410 22.10 34.14 15.34
N GLU A 411 21.19 34.73 14.57
CA GLU A 411 20.35 35.88 15.01
C GLU A 411 19.36 35.50 16.12
N ASP A 412 18.93 34.23 16.20
CA ASP A 412 17.99 33.79 17.24
C ASP A 412 18.62 33.62 18.62
N LEU A 413 19.95 33.58 18.71
CA LEU A 413 20.68 33.47 19.98
C LEU A 413 20.85 34.82 20.71
N ASN A 414 20.80 35.94 19.98
CA ASN A 414 20.95 37.26 20.56
C ASN A 414 19.64 37.86 21.13
N ALA A 415 18.47 37.33 20.77
CA ALA A 415 17.17 37.80 21.20
C ALA A 415 16.77 37.32 22.61
N ARG A 416 17.57 36.44 23.25
CA ARG A 416 17.26 35.90 24.61
C ARG A 416 18.04 36.56 25.76
N HIS A 417 18.86 37.58 25.47
CA HIS A 417 19.67 38.28 26.43
C HIS A 417 19.49 39.80 26.43
N SER A 418 18.39 40.31 25.89
CA SER A 418 17.99 41.72 26.01
C SER A 418 16.71 41.89 26.80
#